data_7d77e3cb5575799d183f323a5611fc2a
#
_entry.id   7d77e3cb5575799d183f323a5611fc2a
#
_cell.length_a   1.000
_cell.length_b   1.000
_cell.length_c   1.000
_cell.angle_alpha   90.00
_cell.angle_beta   90.00
_cell.angle_gamma   90.00
#
_symmetry.space_group_name_H-M   'P 1'
#
loop_
_entity.id
_entity.type
_entity.pdbx_description
1 polymer ?
#
loop_
_entity_poly.entity_id
_entity_poly.type
_entity_poly.pdbx_seq_one_letter_code
_entity_poly.pdbx_strand_id
1 'polypeptide(L)'
;MAEVMKYTFALWWAFILSGVCTGQSLISSSQILAASRLEPAYTIQGQHLAYIDDVDAHLPYINQISLRTQTDRFDPARQEYALRFNFNGLSEISKTNDVQQSDVSSKAGVQRLYLQESLLRRYEGLASYHYRLQRLAIERELKQLYADKANVLKKRGLLDAETDVDEFIKNEFDLDQIDLDIAEDESRLDYNVQIMKSITPSIQGEWLPDTTGFITIPQIEVQLSQFSDTINHHPQLAIRQAKSSEIDAEYALEKAKSNQVLDFVQVRYANVPNLQDLNRELSLGFSFLMPFNGTSQLKMKELLIEKDEAYQNMLLYQNDLTERTTRARLKLEALLRKHHLAAKQLEEHQNRFNLDEGLLPMEDAALLLLSARELQLKRQLNLLSLENDIMDEYIGLLDLTGLLSAMPSVNYLSSGLETY
;
A
#
# COMPACT_ATOMS: atom_id res chain seq x y z
N MET A 1 38.21 4.07 57.29
CA MET A 1 38.48 3.83 55.84
C MET A 1 37.79 2.58 55.24
N ALA A 2 37.60 1.50 56.04
CA ALA A 2 36.95 0.27 55.51
C ALA A 2 35.43 0.32 55.28
N GLU A 3 34.72 1.21 55.97
CA GLU A 3 33.25 1.32 55.76
C GLU A 3 32.85 2.16 54.55
N VAL A 4 33.64 3.15 54.14
CA VAL A 4 33.39 3.95 52.96
C VAL A 4 33.61 3.13 51.66
N MET A 5 34.50 2.16 51.72
CA MET A 5 34.79 1.26 50.57
C MET A 5 33.68 0.23 50.29
N LYS A 6 32.85 -0.12 51.29
CA LYS A 6 31.70 -1.02 51.13
C LYS A 6 30.53 -0.35 50.40
N TYR A 7 30.29 0.93 50.63
CA TYR A 7 29.19 1.68 49.96
C TYR A 7 29.53 2.07 48.52
N THR A 8 30.80 2.30 48.20
CA THR A 8 31.22 2.54 46.81
C THR A 8 31.15 1.30 45.95
N PHE A 9 31.40 0.11 46.53
CA PHE A 9 31.28 -1.17 45.80
C PHE A 9 29.81 -1.57 45.59
N ALA A 10 28.92 -1.29 46.54
CA ALA A 10 27.49 -1.54 46.40
C ALA A 10 26.82 -0.61 45.37
N LEU A 11 27.25 0.65 45.27
CA LEU A 11 26.80 1.61 44.25
C LEU A 11 27.32 1.23 42.85
N TRP A 12 28.51 0.69 42.73
CA TRP A 12 29.04 0.20 41.43
C TRP A 12 28.32 -1.05 40.93
N TRP A 13 27.94 -1.97 41.87
CA TRP A 13 27.14 -3.15 41.51
C TRP A 13 25.68 -2.79 41.17
N ALA A 14 25.09 -1.77 41.80
CA ALA A 14 23.76 -1.27 41.43
C ALA A 14 23.76 -0.59 40.08
N PHE A 15 24.87 0.04 39.66
CA PHE A 15 25.02 0.63 38.31
C PHE A 15 25.31 -0.41 37.22
N ILE A 16 25.90 -1.56 37.52
CA ILE A 16 26.12 -2.66 36.60
C ILE A 16 24.86 -3.52 36.43
N LEU A 17 23.97 -3.56 37.41
CA LEU A 17 22.67 -4.25 37.34
C LEU A 17 21.57 -3.40 36.69
N SER A 18 21.77 -2.10 36.49
CA SER A 18 20.99 -1.26 35.56
C SER A 18 21.51 -1.35 34.14
N GLY A 19 22.29 -2.37 33.82
CA GLY A 19 22.58 -2.80 32.45
C GLY A 19 21.24 -3.03 31.76
N VAL A 20 20.93 -2.11 30.90
CA VAL A 20 19.83 -2.02 29.96
C VAL A 20 19.38 -3.43 29.57
N CYS A 21 18.39 -3.99 30.28
CA CYS A 21 17.45 -4.89 29.64
C CYS A 21 16.80 -4.04 28.55
N THR A 22 17.40 -4.00 27.39
CA THR A 22 16.70 -3.67 26.14
C THR A 22 15.72 -4.80 25.93
N GLY A 23 14.64 -4.78 26.73
CA GLY A 23 13.48 -5.60 26.49
C GLY A 23 13.00 -5.22 25.10
N GLN A 24 13.10 -6.15 24.15
CA GLN A 24 12.50 -5.97 22.83
C GLN A 24 11.03 -5.66 23.05
N SER A 25 10.59 -4.47 22.63
CA SER A 25 9.20 -4.08 22.76
C SER A 25 8.39 -4.79 21.68
N LEU A 26 7.27 -5.39 22.07
CA LEU A 26 6.30 -5.90 21.11
C LEU A 26 5.47 -4.75 20.57
N ILE A 27 5.40 -4.61 19.26
CA ILE A 27 4.64 -3.58 18.56
C ILE A 27 3.45 -4.23 17.85
N SER A 28 2.26 -3.70 18.10
CA SER A 28 1.03 -4.23 17.49
C SER A 28 1.03 -4.07 15.97
N SER A 29 0.41 -5.00 15.27
CA SER A 29 0.22 -4.94 13.81
C SER A 29 -0.45 -3.63 13.38
N SER A 30 -1.44 -3.14 14.13
CA SER A 30 -2.13 -1.87 13.87
C SER A 30 -1.19 -0.66 13.93
N GLN A 31 -0.22 -0.63 14.87
CA GLN A 31 0.79 0.44 14.93
C GLN A 31 1.76 0.40 13.74
N ILE A 32 2.18 -0.79 13.31
CA ILE A 32 3.04 -0.97 12.15
C ILE A 32 2.31 -0.53 10.87
N LEU A 33 1.04 -0.85 10.73
CA LEU A 33 0.21 -0.44 9.61
C LEU A 33 -0.03 1.08 9.60
N ALA A 34 -0.35 1.67 10.76
CA ALA A 34 -0.54 3.12 10.91
C ALA A 34 0.70 3.93 10.49
N ALA A 35 1.90 3.40 10.70
CA ALA A 35 3.15 4.03 10.30
C ALA A 35 3.30 4.22 8.77
N SER A 36 2.49 3.54 7.95
CA SER A 36 2.44 3.74 6.49
C SER A 36 2.13 5.18 6.08
N ARG A 37 1.34 5.89 6.90
CA ARG A 37 0.99 7.30 6.68
C ARG A 37 2.13 8.28 6.96
N LEU A 38 3.18 7.82 7.63
CA LEU A 38 4.37 8.61 7.94
C LEU A 38 5.48 8.39 6.91
N GLU A 39 5.27 7.55 5.91
CA GLU A 39 6.24 7.36 4.82
C GLU A 39 6.44 8.64 4.02
N PRO A 40 7.71 8.95 3.63
CA PRO A 40 8.02 10.17 2.89
C PRO A 40 7.21 10.32 1.60
N ALA A 41 6.99 9.23 0.85
CA ALA A 41 6.23 9.26 -0.39
C ALA A 41 4.76 9.71 -0.16
N TYR A 42 4.11 9.17 0.87
CA TYR A 42 2.75 9.56 1.23
C TYR A 42 2.67 11.00 1.74
N THR A 43 3.60 11.39 2.63
CA THR A 43 3.62 12.74 3.23
C THR A 43 3.93 13.83 2.21
N ILE A 44 4.86 13.60 1.27
CA ILE A 44 5.18 14.53 0.18
C ILE A 44 3.95 14.73 -0.71
N GLN A 45 3.25 13.67 -1.07
CA GLN A 45 2.02 13.80 -1.88
C GLN A 45 0.91 14.56 -1.13
N GLY A 46 0.79 14.33 0.19
CA GLY A 46 -0.13 15.10 1.03
C GLY A 46 0.21 16.60 1.08
N GLN A 47 1.51 16.94 1.15
CA GLN A 47 1.97 18.33 1.09
C GLN A 47 1.70 18.96 -0.29
N HIS A 48 1.90 18.22 -1.39
CA HIS A 48 1.56 18.69 -2.73
C HIS A 48 0.06 18.96 -2.88
N LEU A 49 -0.79 18.07 -2.35
CA LEU A 49 -2.23 18.29 -2.34
C LEU A 49 -2.62 19.53 -1.54
N ALA A 50 -2.11 19.68 -0.32
CA ALA A 50 -2.36 20.85 0.52
C ALA A 50 -1.91 22.15 -0.16
N TYR A 51 -0.76 22.12 -0.85
CA TYR A 51 -0.28 23.28 -1.59
C TYR A 51 -1.21 23.67 -2.76
N ILE A 52 -1.73 22.69 -3.50
CA ILE A 52 -2.64 22.97 -4.62
C ILE A 52 -4.00 23.47 -4.11
N ASP A 53 -4.48 22.94 -2.99
CA ASP A 53 -5.74 23.32 -2.36
C ASP A 53 -5.68 24.75 -1.76
N ASP A 54 -4.49 25.12 -1.21
CA ASP A 54 -4.24 26.45 -0.63
C ASP A 54 -4.05 27.56 -1.71
N VAL A 55 -3.61 27.16 -2.92
CA VAL A 55 -3.47 28.08 -4.04
C VAL A 55 -4.85 28.29 -4.69
N ASP A 56 -5.52 29.35 -4.29
CA ASP A 56 -6.76 29.81 -4.94
C ASP A 56 -6.44 30.28 -6.38
N ALA A 57 -6.45 29.32 -7.31
CA ALA A 57 -6.12 29.55 -8.72
C ALA A 57 -7.29 30.12 -9.52
N HIS A 58 -8.19 30.87 -8.85
CA HIS A 58 -9.26 31.57 -9.56
C HIS A 58 -8.68 32.56 -10.56
N LEU A 59 -8.87 32.31 -11.84
CA LEU A 59 -8.53 33.28 -12.86
C LEU A 59 -9.30 34.59 -12.59
N PRO A 60 -8.61 35.74 -12.48
CA PRO A 60 -9.30 37.01 -12.31
C PRO A 60 -10.09 37.36 -13.58
N TYR A 61 -11.18 38.08 -13.45
CA TYR A 61 -11.93 38.59 -14.61
C TYR A 61 -11.07 39.43 -15.52
N ILE A 62 -10.16 40.25 -14.96
CA ILE A 62 -9.22 41.05 -15.70
C ILE A 62 -7.90 40.30 -15.74
N ASN A 63 -7.56 39.80 -16.92
CA ASN A 63 -6.31 39.07 -17.13
C ASN A 63 -5.09 39.98 -17.10
N GLN A 64 -5.18 41.13 -17.76
CA GLN A 64 -4.09 42.06 -17.90
C GLN A 64 -4.59 43.51 -18.02
N ILE A 65 -3.89 44.42 -17.34
CA ILE A 65 -4.04 45.85 -17.53
C ILE A 65 -2.77 46.33 -18.21
N SER A 66 -2.91 46.95 -19.39
CA SER A 66 -1.75 47.51 -20.13
C SER A 66 -1.97 48.99 -20.42
N LEU A 67 -0.94 49.77 -20.10
CA LEU A 67 -0.86 51.20 -20.47
C LEU A 67 -0.02 51.30 -21.76
N ARG A 68 -0.65 51.83 -22.79
CA ARG A 68 0.05 52.21 -24.04
C ARG A 68 0.22 53.67 -24.11
N THR A 69 1.39 54.11 -24.53
CA THR A 69 1.67 55.51 -24.89
C THR A 69 2.11 55.54 -26.33
N GLN A 70 1.54 56.44 -27.12
CA GLN A 70 1.92 56.63 -28.50
C GLN A 70 2.05 58.12 -28.78
N THR A 71 3.14 58.50 -29.47
CA THR A 71 3.36 59.88 -29.91
C THR A 71 3.29 59.93 -31.44
N ASP A 72 2.52 60.91 -31.97
CA ASP A 72 2.49 61.14 -33.40
C ASP A 72 3.69 62.05 -33.78
N ARG A 73 4.52 61.59 -34.74
CA ARG A 73 5.67 62.31 -35.28
C ARG A 73 6.71 62.78 -34.23
N PHE A 74 6.82 62.07 -33.11
CA PHE A 74 7.68 62.41 -31.97
C PHE A 74 7.36 63.78 -31.35
N ASP A 75 6.13 64.28 -31.51
CA ASP A 75 5.65 65.49 -30.92
C ASP A 75 5.03 65.23 -29.54
N PRO A 76 5.68 65.66 -28.41
CA PRO A 76 5.13 65.46 -27.06
C PRO A 76 3.73 66.08 -26.84
N ALA A 77 3.39 67.12 -27.66
CA ALA A 77 2.04 67.74 -27.58
C ALA A 77 0.94 66.88 -28.18
N ARG A 78 1.30 65.81 -28.91
CA ARG A 78 0.37 64.86 -29.54
C ARG A 78 0.50 63.47 -28.93
N GLN A 79 0.68 63.42 -27.63
CA GLN A 79 0.81 62.14 -26.92
C GLN A 79 -0.58 61.54 -26.64
N GLU A 80 -0.72 60.27 -26.97
CA GLU A 80 -1.90 59.48 -26.70
C GLU A 80 -1.59 58.50 -25.57
N TYR A 81 -2.55 58.33 -24.66
CA TYR A 81 -2.52 57.35 -23.58
C TYR A 81 -3.69 56.40 -23.75
N ALA A 82 -3.45 55.12 -23.72
CA ALA A 82 -4.50 54.09 -23.77
C ALA A 82 -4.33 53.13 -22.63
N LEU A 83 -5.36 53.05 -21.80
CA LEU A 83 -5.46 52.01 -20.75
C LEU A 83 -6.33 50.90 -21.29
N ARG A 84 -5.79 49.69 -21.41
CA ARG A 84 -6.46 48.51 -21.94
C ARG A 84 -6.64 47.50 -20.84
N PHE A 85 -7.86 46.95 -20.71
CA PHE A 85 -8.29 45.89 -19.83
C PHE A 85 -8.58 44.67 -20.68
N ASN A 86 -7.77 43.62 -20.60
CA ASN A 86 -8.02 42.33 -21.21
C ASN A 86 -8.80 41.49 -20.22
N PHE A 87 -9.84 40.78 -20.70
CA PHE A 87 -10.71 39.96 -19.85
C PHE A 87 -10.54 38.49 -20.13
N ASN A 88 -10.63 37.68 -19.08
CA ASN A 88 -10.89 36.25 -19.22
C ASN A 88 -12.35 36.00 -19.45
N GLY A 89 -12.70 35.02 -20.25
CA GLY A 89 -14.07 34.58 -20.46
C GLY A 89 -14.67 34.02 -19.17
N LEU A 90 -15.92 34.40 -18.84
CA LEU A 90 -16.63 33.85 -17.67
C LEU A 90 -16.66 32.30 -17.69
N SER A 91 -16.92 31.74 -18.88
CA SER A 91 -16.87 30.27 -19.07
C SER A 91 -15.46 29.71 -18.94
N GLU A 92 -14.43 30.44 -19.37
CA GLU A 92 -13.03 30.05 -19.19
C GLU A 92 -12.66 29.91 -17.72
N ILE A 93 -13.03 30.92 -16.90
CA ILE A 93 -12.78 30.90 -15.45
C ILE A 93 -13.38 29.65 -14.80
N SER A 94 -14.67 29.38 -15.09
CA SER A 94 -15.35 28.20 -14.57
C SER A 94 -14.68 26.90 -15.00
N LYS A 95 -14.28 26.80 -16.28
CA LYS A 95 -13.67 25.55 -16.81
C LYS A 95 -12.24 25.35 -16.36
N THR A 96 -11.50 26.42 -16.06
CA THR A 96 -10.18 26.30 -15.41
C THR A 96 -10.28 25.68 -14.02
N ASN A 97 -11.32 26.05 -13.26
CA ASN A 97 -11.56 25.44 -11.95
C ASN A 97 -11.92 23.94 -12.09
N ASP A 98 -12.70 23.55 -13.11
CA ASP A 98 -13.00 22.12 -13.36
C ASP A 98 -11.72 21.31 -13.65
N VAL A 99 -10.79 21.86 -14.43
CA VAL A 99 -9.47 21.25 -14.69
C VAL A 99 -8.66 21.09 -13.40
N GLN A 100 -8.58 22.15 -12.58
CA GLN A 100 -7.87 22.12 -11.31
C GLN A 100 -8.45 21.07 -10.35
N GLN A 101 -9.78 20.99 -10.26
CA GLN A 101 -10.44 19.99 -9.40
C GLN A 101 -10.16 18.56 -9.87
N SER A 102 -10.08 18.34 -11.17
CA SER A 102 -9.70 17.04 -11.74
C SER A 102 -8.24 16.67 -11.43
N ASP A 103 -7.29 17.64 -11.50
CA ASP A 103 -5.89 17.45 -11.10
C ASP A 103 -5.78 17.11 -9.61
N VAL A 104 -6.47 17.81 -8.73
CA VAL A 104 -6.55 17.50 -7.29
C VAL A 104 -7.04 16.06 -7.07
N SER A 105 -8.10 15.66 -7.77
CA SER A 105 -8.66 14.30 -7.68
C SER A 105 -7.66 13.23 -8.15
N SER A 106 -6.92 13.50 -9.23
CA SER A 106 -5.86 12.62 -9.74
C SER A 106 -4.73 12.46 -8.72
N LYS A 107 -4.24 13.55 -8.14
CA LYS A 107 -3.17 13.51 -7.12
C LYS A 107 -3.60 12.87 -5.82
N ALA A 108 -4.87 13.03 -5.41
CA ALA A 108 -5.42 12.30 -4.27
C ALA A 108 -5.46 10.79 -4.55
N GLY A 109 -5.74 10.37 -5.78
CA GLY A 109 -5.64 8.99 -6.22
C GLY A 109 -4.20 8.46 -6.12
N VAL A 110 -3.21 9.23 -6.56
CA VAL A 110 -1.78 8.89 -6.45
C VAL A 110 -1.35 8.75 -5.00
N GLN A 111 -1.77 9.65 -4.11
CA GLN A 111 -1.49 9.53 -2.68
C GLN A 111 -2.05 8.23 -2.09
N ARG A 112 -3.29 7.86 -2.45
CA ARG A 112 -3.89 6.58 -2.03
C ARG A 112 -3.15 5.37 -2.58
N LEU A 113 -2.61 5.45 -3.81
CA LEU A 113 -1.81 4.39 -4.40
C LEU A 113 -0.53 4.15 -3.59
N TYR A 114 0.20 5.20 -3.22
CA TYR A 114 1.37 5.08 -2.35
C TYR A 114 1.02 4.48 -0.99
N LEU A 115 -0.13 4.86 -0.41
CA LEU A 115 -0.61 4.25 0.84
C LEU A 115 -0.87 2.76 0.65
N GLN A 116 -1.52 2.36 -0.43
CA GLN A 116 -1.82 0.96 -0.74
C GLN A 116 -0.56 0.12 -0.89
N GLU A 117 0.42 0.59 -1.67
CA GLU A 117 1.71 -0.08 -1.86
C GLU A 117 2.49 -0.19 -0.55
N SER A 118 2.45 0.84 0.28
CA SER A 118 3.07 0.86 1.60
C SER A 118 2.42 -0.13 2.56
N LEU A 119 1.09 -0.18 2.57
CA LEU A 119 0.33 -1.13 3.37
C LEU A 119 0.55 -2.57 2.89
N LEU A 120 0.49 -2.83 1.59
CA LEU A 120 0.72 -4.17 1.02
C LEU A 120 2.03 -4.78 1.53
N ARG A 121 3.14 -4.04 1.42
CA ARG A 121 4.45 -4.49 1.92
C ARG A 121 4.45 -4.82 3.42
N ARG A 122 3.70 -4.07 4.23
CA ARG A 122 3.58 -4.33 5.67
C ARG A 122 2.71 -5.53 5.97
N TYR A 123 1.60 -5.69 5.25
CA TYR A 123 0.73 -6.85 5.36
C TYR A 123 1.48 -8.15 5.03
N GLU A 124 2.19 -8.19 3.90
CA GLU A 124 3.04 -9.32 3.49
C GLU A 124 4.14 -9.61 4.51
N GLY A 125 4.83 -8.55 5.00
CA GLY A 125 5.88 -8.70 6.01
C GLY A 125 5.36 -9.28 7.33
N LEU A 126 4.22 -8.78 7.81
CA LEU A 126 3.58 -9.26 9.05
C LEU A 126 3.08 -10.71 8.91
N ALA A 127 2.44 -11.05 7.80
CA ALA A 127 1.97 -12.39 7.53
C ALA A 127 3.15 -13.38 7.45
N SER A 128 4.17 -13.06 6.65
CA SER A 128 5.38 -13.88 6.54
C SER A 128 6.09 -14.07 7.88
N TYR A 129 6.20 -13.02 8.71
CA TYR A 129 6.77 -13.11 10.05
C TYR A 129 5.96 -14.07 10.94
N HIS A 130 4.63 -13.93 10.96
CA HIS A 130 3.74 -14.76 11.77
C HIS A 130 3.88 -16.25 11.45
N TYR A 131 3.78 -16.61 10.16
CA TYR A 131 3.84 -18.01 9.74
C TYR A 131 5.24 -18.62 9.89
N ARG A 132 6.31 -17.85 9.66
CA ARG A 132 7.67 -18.34 9.93
C ARG A 132 7.93 -18.62 11.39
N LEU A 133 7.42 -17.78 12.28
CA LEU A 133 7.54 -18.01 13.72
C LEU A 133 6.88 -19.31 14.15
N GLN A 134 5.68 -19.60 13.62
CA GLN A 134 4.97 -20.86 13.88
C GLN A 134 5.70 -22.06 13.27
N ARG A 135 6.21 -21.91 12.04
CA ARG A 135 6.95 -22.93 11.34
C ARG A 135 8.21 -23.34 12.11
N LEU A 136 9.00 -22.37 12.55
CA LEU A 136 10.19 -22.63 13.38
C LEU A 136 9.87 -23.37 14.67
N ALA A 137 8.72 -23.12 15.30
CA ALA A 137 8.32 -23.87 16.49
C ALA A 137 8.13 -25.36 16.17
N ILE A 138 7.45 -25.68 15.06
CA ILE A 138 7.21 -27.06 14.62
C ILE A 138 8.51 -27.72 14.16
N GLU A 139 9.37 -27.02 13.43
CA GLU A 139 10.66 -27.53 12.96
C GLU A 139 11.60 -27.86 14.11
N ARG A 140 11.65 -27.03 15.15
CA ARG A 140 12.43 -27.32 16.37
C ARG A 140 11.90 -28.55 17.11
N GLU A 141 10.58 -28.76 17.15
CA GLU A 141 10.00 -29.98 17.70
C GLU A 141 10.35 -31.20 16.85
N LEU A 142 10.32 -31.05 15.51
CA LEU A 142 10.69 -32.12 14.59
C LEU A 142 12.18 -32.48 14.71
N LYS A 143 13.07 -31.49 14.87
CA LYS A 143 14.49 -31.71 15.15
C LYS A 143 14.70 -32.53 16.42
N GLN A 144 14.02 -32.16 17.51
CA GLN A 144 14.10 -32.90 18.77
C GLN A 144 13.64 -34.36 18.58
N LEU A 145 12.55 -34.56 17.82
CA LEU A 145 12.03 -35.88 17.52
C LEU A 145 13.02 -36.74 16.72
N TYR A 146 13.68 -36.17 15.71
CA TYR A 146 14.75 -36.90 14.97
C TYR A 146 15.95 -37.27 15.86
N ALA A 147 16.34 -36.36 16.78
CA ALA A 147 17.38 -36.66 17.75
C ALA A 147 16.98 -37.78 18.70
N ASP A 148 15.72 -37.81 19.16
CA ASP A 148 15.21 -38.89 20.02
C ASP A 148 15.14 -40.22 19.23
N LYS A 149 14.67 -40.18 17.97
CA LYS A 149 14.64 -41.35 17.08
C LYS A 149 16.06 -41.95 16.84
N ALA A 150 17.06 -41.08 16.57
CA ALA A 150 18.46 -41.48 16.45
C ALA A 150 18.97 -42.20 17.71
N ASN A 151 18.62 -41.66 18.90
CA ASN A 151 19.00 -42.28 20.17
C ASN A 151 18.35 -43.66 20.37
N VAL A 152 17.12 -43.85 19.97
CA VAL A 152 16.43 -45.16 20.05
C VAL A 152 17.04 -46.15 19.06
N LEU A 153 17.24 -45.75 17.81
CA LEU A 153 17.87 -46.58 16.77
C LEU A 153 19.30 -47.01 17.17
N LYS A 154 20.10 -46.09 17.73
CA LYS A 154 21.44 -46.39 18.21
C LYS A 154 21.46 -47.40 19.35
N LYS A 155 20.54 -47.28 20.32
CA LYS A 155 20.39 -48.24 21.41
C LYS A 155 19.96 -49.61 20.89
N ARG A 156 19.07 -49.67 19.93
CA ARG A 156 18.62 -50.91 19.29
C ARG A 156 19.73 -51.59 18.51
N GLY A 157 20.46 -50.85 17.67
CA GLY A 157 21.59 -51.39 16.90
C GLY A 157 22.75 -51.92 17.77
N LEU A 158 22.83 -51.54 19.05
CA LEU A 158 23.77 -52.14 20.02
C LEU A 158 23.28 -53.48 20.53
N LEU A 159 21.99 -53.79 20.43
CA LEU A 159 21.39 -55.03 20.93
C LEU A 159 21.18 -56.08 19.83
N ASP A 160 21.00 -55.62 18.56
CA ASP A 160 20.66 -56.49 17.43
C ASP A 160 21.46 -56.03 16.18
N ALA A 161 22.36 -56.87 15.68
CA ALA A 161 23.28 -56.54 14.59
C ALA A 161 22.61 -56.43 13.19
N GLU A 162 21.37 -56.84 13.05
CA GLU A 162 20.57 -56.77 11.81
C GLU A 162 19.67 -55.52 11.74
N THR A 163 19.78 -54.63 12.71
CA THR A 163 18.90 -53.44 12.77
C THR A 163 19.22 -52.44 11.66
N ASP A 164 18.21 -52.02 10.99
CA ASP A 164 17.99 -50.98 9.96
C ASP A 164 19.06 -49.86 9.92
N VAL A 165 20.24 -50.13 9.43
CA VAL A 165 21.27 -49.14 9.12
C VAL A 165 20.70 -48.09 8.18
N ASP A 166 19.82 -48.50 7.25
CA ASP A 166 19.18 -47.62 6.30
C ASP A 166 18.25 -46.62 7.00
N GLU A 167 17.49 -47.07 8.02
CA GLU A 167 16.62 -46.17 8.78
C GLU A 167 17.41 -45.17 9.63
N PHE A 168 18.55 -45.62 10.20
CA PHE A 168 19.46 -44.73 10.91
C PHE A 168 20.07 -43.65 9.98
N ILE A 169 20.59 -44.07 8.82
CA ILE A 169 21.19 -43.16 7.84
C ILE A 169 20.12 -42.15 7.36
N LYS A 170 18.91 -42.63 7.08
CA LYS A 170 17.80 -41.76 6.68
C LYS A 170 17.44 -40.73 7.76
N ASN A 171 17.41 -41.16 9.03
CA ASN A 171 17.09 -40.25 10.15
C ASN A 171 18.20 -39.22 10.38
N GLU A 172 19.49 -39.58 10.21
CA GLU A 172 20.61 -38.61 10.24
C GLU A 172 20.49 -37.59 9.11
N PHE A 173 20.15 -38.04 7.89
CA PHE A 173 19.91 -37.12 6.76
C PHE A 173 18.70 -36.18 7.02
N ASP A 174 17.59 -36.69 7.56
CA ASP A 174 16.43 -35.88 7.92
C ASP A 174 16.77 -34.86 9.03
N LEU A 175 17.66 -35.21 9.97
CA LEU A 175 18.18 -34.34 11.02
C LEU A 175 19.06 -33.21 10.44
N ASP A 176 19.96 -33.54 9.54
CA ASP A 176 20.80 -32.54 8.85
C ASP A 176 19.93 -31.58 8.01
N GLN A 177 18.93 -32.12 7.32
CA GLN A 177 18.03 -31.30 6.51
C GLN A 177 17.19 -30.33 7.36
N ILE A 178 16.63 -30.78 8.47
CA ILE A 178 15.83 -29.89 9.34
C ILE A 178 16.71 -28.81 10.00
N ASP A 179 18.00 -29.07 10.24
CA ASP A 179 18.93 -28.05 10.73
C ASP A 179 19.16 -26.94 9.70
N LEU A 180 19.27 -27.32 8.42
CA LEU A 180 19.36 -26.35 7.33
C LEU A 180 18.06 -25.54 7.18
N ASP A 181 16.90 -26.19 7.26
CA ASP A 181 15.60 -25.53 7.16
C ASP A 181 15.40 -24.52 8.30
N ILE A 182 15.74 -24.89 9.55
CA ILE A 182 15.70 -23.99 10.71
C ILE A 182 16.63 -22.78 10.49
N ALA A 183 17.88 -23.00 10.06
CA ALA A 183 18.83 -21.92 9.83
C ALA A 183 18.34 -20.96 8.72
N GLU A 184 17.73 -21.50 7.67
CA GLU A 184 17.12 -20.69 6.62
C GLU A 184 15.94 -19.86 7.14
N ASP A 185 15.02 -20.47 7.90
CA ASP A 185 13.85 -19.76 8.41
C ASP A 185 14.21 -18.73 9.49
N GLU A 186 15.20 -18.98 10.34
CA GLU A 186 15.75 -17.98 11.27
C GLU A 186 16.35 -16.78 10.51
N SER A 187 17.15 -17.03 9.48
CA SER A 187 17.73 -15.97 8.65
C SER A 187 16.66 -15.15 7.92
N ARG A 188 15.63 -15.80 7.40
CA ARG A 188 14.51 -15.13 6.73
C ARG A 188 13.64 -14.34 7.71
N LEU A 189 13.47 -14.82 8.94
CA LEU A 189 12.73 -14.12 9.99
C LEU A 189 13.47 -12.85 10.38
N ASP A 190 14.78 -12.91 10.61
CA ASP A 190 15.61 -11.73 10.87
C ASP A 190 15.58 -10.73 9.71
N TYR A 191 15.66 -11.21 8.48
CA TYR A 191 15.51 -10.38 7.29
C TYR A 191 14.17 -9.65 7.26
N ASN A 192 13.05 -10.35 7.51
CA ASN A 192 11.72 -9.74 7.53
C ASN A 192 11.63 -8.65 8.61
N VAL A 193 12.17 -8.89 9.80
CA VAL A 193 12.20 -7.88 10.88
C VAL A 193 13.00 -6.66 10.44
N GLN A 194 14.17 -6.83 9.83
CA GLN A 194 14.99 -5.72 9.34
C GLN A 194 14.29 -4.91 8.24
N ILE A 195 13.63 -5.59 7.30
CA ILE A 195 12.82 -4.91 6.27
C ILE A 195 11.68 -4.12 6.92
N MET A 196 10.92 -4.72 7.83
CA MET A 196 9.84 -4.01 8.54
C MET A 196 10.36 -2.79 9.31
N LYS A 197 11.51 -2.90 9.98
CA LYS A 197 12.16 -1.75 10.64
C LYS A 197 12.55 -0.67 9.63
N SER A 198 13.08 -1.03 8.49
CA SER A 198 13.50 -0.08 7.45
C SER A 198 12.32 0.71 6.84
N ILE A 199 11.17 0.06 6.67
CA ILE A 199 9.95 0.71 6.15
C ILE A 199 9.13 1.41 7.25
N THR A 200 9.52 1.28 8.53
CA THR A 200 8.82 1.86 9.68
C THR A 200 9.77 2.69 10.55
N PRO A 201 10.50 3.68 9.99
CA PRO A 201 11.52 4.44 10.71
C PRO A 201 10.94 5.33 11.82
N SER A 202 9.63 5.52 11.85
CA SER A 202 8.93 6.27 12.91
C SER A 202 8.92 5.56 14.26
N ILE A 203 9.10 4.23 14.27
CA ILE A 203 9.19 3.44 15.50
C ILE A 203 10.68 3.21 15.79
N GLN A 204 11.18 3.87 16.85
CA GLN A 204 12.59 3.78 17.23
C GLN A 204 12.84 2.65 18.24
N GLY A 205 14.05 2.12 18.22
CA GLY A 205 14.52 1.09 19.15
C GLY A 205 14.42 -0.33 18.62
N GLU A 206 14.74 -1.30 19.50
CA GLU A 206 14.62 -2.72 19.17
C GLU A 206 13.21 -3.20 19.46
N TRP A 207 12.52 -3.66 18.41
CA TRP A 207 11.14 -4.14 18.52
C TRP A 207 10.91 -5.37 17.63
N LEU A 208 9.89 -6.13 17.99
CA LEU A 208 9.37 -7.26 17.22
C LEU A 208 7.88 -7.05 16.98
N PRO A 209 7.35 -7.55 15.85
CA PRO A 209 5.91 -7.54 15.61
C PRO A 209 5.17 -8.42 16.63
N ASP A 210 4.09 -7.87 17.18
CA ASP A 210 3.12 -8.67 17.92
C ASP A 210 2.12 -9.28 16.93
N THR A 211 2.13 -10.61 16.86
CA THR A 211 1.22 -11.38 16.02
C THR A 211 0.12 -12.08 16.81
N THR A 212 -0.04 -11.74 18.09
CA THR A 212 -1.17 -12.21 18.89
C THR A 212 -2.47 -11.62 18.35
N GLY A 213 -3.49 -12.44 18.21
CA GLY A 213 -4.78 -11.98 17.66
C GLY A 213 -4.82 -11.82 16.14
N PHE A 214 -3.92 -12.46 15.40
CA PHE A 214 -4.06 -12.55 13.93
C PHE A 214 -5.35 -13.24 13.54
N ILE A 215 -5.87 -12.84 12.39
CA ILE A 215 -7.07 -13.41 11.79
C ILE A 215 -6.88 -14.91 11.52
N THR A 216 -7.92 -15.69 11.80
CA THR A 216 -7.95 -17.13 11.58
C THR A 216 -8.59 -17.48 10.23
N ILE A 217 -8.29 -18.67 9.70
CA ILE A 217 -8.86 -19.13 8.42
C ILE A 217 -10.39 -19.08 8.40
N PRO A 218 -11.13 -19.54 9.45
CA PRO A 218 -12.58 -19.39 9.46
C PRO A 218 -13.08 -17.94 9.41
N GLN A 219 -12.32 -17.01 10.00
CA GLN A 219 -12.66 -15.58 9.91
C GLN A 219 -12.43 -15.02 8.50
N ILE A 220 -11.37 -15.46 7.80
CA ILE A 220 -11.15 -15.13 6.38
C ILE A 220 -12.32 -15.61 5.52
N GLU A 221 -12.84 -16.81 5.75
CA GLU A 221 -14.02 -17.34 5.03
C GLU A 221 -15.27 -16.47 5.25
N VAL A 222 -15.52 -16.06 6.49
CA VAL A 222 -16.64 -15.17 6.81
C VAL A 222 -16.47 -13.84 6.07
N GLN A 223 -15.27 -13.27 6.08
CA GLN A 223 -14.99 -12.02 5.38
C GLN A 223 -15.14 -12.15 3.87
N LEU A 224 -14.61 -13.23 3.29
CA LEU A 224 -14.73 -13.50 1.86
C LEU A 224 -16.21 -13.57 1.42
N SER A 225 -17.10 -14.10 2.26
CA SER A 225 -18.53 -14.11 1.99
C SER A 225 -19.20 -12.72 2.02
N GLN A 226 -18.59 -11.78 2.75
CA GLN A 226 -19.06 -10.39 2.89
C GLN A 226 -18.46 -9.44 1.85
N PHE A 227 -17.32 -9.81 1.24
CA PHE A 227 -16.71 -8.99 0.20
C PHE A 227 -17.62 -8.91 -1.02
N SER A 228 -18.13 -7.73 -1.29
CA SER A 228 -18.69 -7.44 -2.60
C SER A 228 -17.55 -7.35 -3.61
N ASP A 229 -17.75 -7.88 -4.82
CA ASP A 229 -16.77 -7.85 -5.91
C ASP A 229 -16.51 -6.40 -6.45
N THR A 230 -16.65 -5.40 -5.60
CA THR A 230 -16.52 -4.00 -5.98
C THR A 230 -15.04 -3.60 -6.02
N ILE A 231 -14.52 -3.49 -7.23
CA ILE A 231 -13.19 -2.93 -7.53
C ILE A 231 -13.16 -1.39 -7.48
N ASN A 232 -14.28 -0.75 -7.11
CA ASN A 232 -14.47 0.70 -7.19
C ASN A 232 -13.56 1.50 -6.24
N HIS A 233 -12.98 0.85 -5.24
CA HIS A 233 -12.07 1.48 -4.28
C HIS A 233 -10.61 1.45 -4.71
N HIS A 234 -10.28 0.76 -5.82
CA HIS A 234 -8.90 0.62 -6.26
C HIS A 234 -8.32 1.98 -6.71
N PRO A 235 -7.21 2.47 -6.09
CA PRO A 235 -6.68 3.81 -6.33
C PRO A 235 -6.31 4.05 -7.79
N GLN A 236 -5.72 3.05 -8.47
CA GLN A 236 -5.33 3.17 -9.87
C GLN A 236 -6.54 3.35 -10.80
N LEU A 237 -7.69 2.76 -10.47
CA LEU A 237 -8.93 3.01 -11.21
C LEU A 237 -9.40 4.46 -11.00
N ALA A 238 -9.35 4.95 -9.76
CA ALA A 238 -9.69 6.34 -9.45
C ALA A 238 -8.78 7.35 -10.18
N ILE A 239 -7.46 7.05 -10.28
CA ILE A 239 -6.51 7.88 -11.06
C ILE A 239 -6.91 7.93 -12.53
N ARG A 240 -7.26 6.79 -13.13
CA ARG A 240 -7.67 6.72 -14.55
C ARG A 240 -8.99 7.45 -14.80
N GLN A 241 -9.94 7.36 -13.87
CA GLN A 241 -11.19 8.11 -13.91
C GLN A 241 -10.94 9.62 -13.80
N ALA A 242 -10.09 10.04 -12.86
CA ALA A 242 -9.70 11.44 -12.71
C ALA A 242 -9.01 11.96 -13.98
N LYS A 243 -8.13 11.18 -14.61
CA LYS A 243 -7.47 11.55 -15.88
C LYS A 243 -8.47 11.72 -17.02
N SER A 244 -9.45 10.83 -17.13
CA SER A 244 -10.54 10.99 -18.12
C SER A 244 -11.34 12.28 -17.87
N SER A 245 -11.64 12.58 -16.61
CA SER A 245 -12.35 13.82 -16.23
C SER A 245 -11.52 15.09 -16.49
N GLU A 246 -10.20 15.02 -16.29
CA GLU A 246 -9.25 16.09 -16.59
C GLU A 246 -9.27 16.45 -18.08
N ILE A 247 -9.17 15.45 -18.97
CA ILE A 247 -9.21 15.65 -20.43
C ILE A 247 -10.58 16.23 -20.85
N ASP A 248 -11.68 15.79 -20.24
CA ASP A 248 -13.01 16.36 -20.48
C ASP A 248 -13.07 17.82 -20.06
N ALA A 249 -12.49 18.17 -18.93
CA ALA A 249 -12.41 19.54 -18.45
C ALA A 249 -11.52 20.41 -19.35
N GLU A 250 -10.36 19.88 -19.82
CA GLU A 250 -9.47 20.56 -20.77
C GLU A 250 -10.15 20.81 -22.12
N TYR A 251 -10.90 19.84 -22.64
CA TYR A 251 -11.71 20.02 -23.85
C TYR A 251 -12.75 21.13 -23.67
N ALA A 252 -13.45 21.12 -22.52
CA ALA A 252 -14.45 22.14 -22.20
C ALA A 252 -13.82 23.54 -22.04
N LEU A 253 -12.60 23.61 -21.46
CA LEU A 253 -11.82 24.83 -21.35
C LEU A 253 -11.40 25.37 -22.71
N GLU A 254 -10.86 24.53 -23.60
CA GLU A 254 -10.45 24.97 -24.95
C GLU A 254 -11.65 25.44 -25.77
N LYS A 255 -12.80 24.78 -25.63
CA LYS A 255 -14.06 25.21 -26.21
C LYS A 255 -14.53 26.55 -25.66
N ALA A 256 -14.38 26.77 -24.35
CA ALA A 256 -14.72 28.05 -23.70
C ALA A 256 -13.84 29.18 -24.21
N LYS A 257 -12.53 28.95 -24.36
CA LYS A 257 -11.57 29.88 -24.94
C LYS A 257 -11.89 30.22 -26.39
N SER A 258 -12.24 29.22 -27.19
CA SER A 258 -12.62 29.44 -28.60
C SER A 258 -13.91 30.26 -28.77
N ASN A 259 -14.78 30.23 -27.78
CA ASN A 259 -16.05 30.95 -27.79
C ASN A 259 -15.97 32.34 -27.11
N GLN A 260 -14.79 32.76 -26.65
CA GLN A 260 -14.61 34.08 -26.06
C GLN A 260 -14.84 35.16 -27.14
N VAL A 261 -15.81 36.06 -26.89
CA VAL A 261 -16.18 37.10 -27.84
C VAL A 261 -15.48 38.42 -27.46
N LEU A 262 -15.44 38.77 -26.18
CA LEU A 262 -14.84 40.03 -25.73
C LEU A 262 -13.33 39.81 -25.47
N ASP A 263 -12.48 40.58 -26.21
CA ASP A 263 -11.02 40.54 -26.05
C ASP A 263 -10.57 41.60 -25.02
N PHE A 264 -10.88 42.86 -25.31
CA PHE A 264 -10.52 43.93 -24.37
C PHE A 264 -11.48 45.10 -24.43
N VAL A 265 -11.44 45.91 -23.38
CA VAL A 265 -12.00 47.25 -23.32
C VAL A 265 -10.83 48.25 -23.15
N GLN A 266 -10.82 49.29 -23.94
CA GLN A 266 -9.79 50.29 -23.93
C GLN A 266 -10.37 51.68 -23.68
N VAL A 267 -9.79 52.41 -22.76
CA VAL A 267 -9.98 53.84 -22.56
C VAL A 267 -8.79 54.56 -23.14
N ARG A 268 -9.01 55.42 -24.13
CA ARG A 268 -7.95 56.19 -24.80
C ARG A 268 -8.18 57.65 -24.55
N TYR A 269 -7.10 58.34 -24.15
CA TYR A 269 -6.99 59.80 -24.05
C TYR A 269 -6.00 60.26 -25.12
N ALA A 270 -6.45 61.16 -26.01
CA ALA A 270 -5.63 61.73 -27.05
C ALA A 270 -5.51 63.26 -26.78
N ASN A 271 -4.32 63.74 -26.51
CA ASN A 271 -4.04 65.15 -26.39
C ASN A 271 -4.02 65.75 -27.81
N VAL A 272 -5.09 66.46 -28.21
CA VAL A 272 -5.21 67.11 -29.51
C VAL A 272 -5.04 68.62 -29.27
N PRO A 273 -3.98 69.26 -29.77
CA PRO A 273 -3.77 70.70 -29.62
C PRO A 273 -4.97 71.46 -30.27
N ASN A 274 -5.59 72.37 -29.53
CA ASN A 274 -6.68 73.24 -29.94
C ASN A 274 -8.16 72.68 -29.78
N LEU A 275 -8.36 71.61 -29.10
CA LEU A 275 -9.72 71.14 -28.72
C LEU A 275 -9.96 71.34 -27.23
N GLN A 276 -10.82 72.28 -26.86
CA GLN A 276 -11.15 72.56 -25.46
C GLN A 276 -12.26 71.66 -24.90
N ASP A 277 -12.65 70.57 -25.62
CA ASP A 277 -13.72 69.69 -25.26
C ASP A 277 -13.17 68.34 -24.78
N LEU A 278 -13.24 68.09 -23.47
CA LEU A 278 -12.90 66.81 -22.83
C LEU A 278 -13.58 65.61 -23.50
N ASN A 279 -14.81 65.79 -24.03
CA ASN A 279 -15.55 64.71 -24.70
C ASN A 279 -14.93 64.25 -26.04
N ARG A 280 -14.03 65.04 -26.65
CA ARG A 280 -13.30 64.64 -27.88
C ARG A 280 -11.94 64.07 -27.63
N GLU A 281 -11.43 64.26 -26.41
CA GLU A 281 -10.11 63.70 -26.00
C GLU A 281 -10.22 62.30 -25.42
N LEU A 282 -11.39 61.91 -24.92
CA LEU A 282 -11.63 60.61 -24.30
C LEU A 282 -12.44 59.70 -25.24
N SER A 283 -11.92 58.54 -25.58
CA SER A 283 -12.61 57.56 -26.41
C SER A 283 -12.63 56.19 -25.73
N LEU A 284 -13.76 55.47 -25.88
CA LEU A 284 -13.92 54.13 -25.40
C LEU A 284 -13.90 53.16 -26.62
N GLY A 285 -13.05 52.17 -26.57
CA GLY A 285 -12.89 51.13 -27.59
C GLY A 285 -13.18 49.74 -27.06
N PHE A 286 -13.86 48.95 -27.86
CA PHE A 286 -14.09 47.54 -27.58
C PHE A 286 -13.49 46.71 -28.69
N SER A 287 -12.88 45.56 -28.31
CA SER A 287 -12.39 44.56 -29.26
C SER A 287 -13.15 43.27 -29.09
N PHE A 288 -13.62 42.76 -30.19
CA PHE A 288 -14.33 41.51 -30.25
C PHE A 288 -13.50 40.52 -31.06
N LEU A 289 -13.29 39.32 -30.49
CA LEU A 289 -12.66 38.19 -31.19
C LEU A 289 -13.71 37.51 -32.09
N MET A 290 -13.35 37.30 -33.33
CA MET A 290 -14.13 36.42 -34.19
C MET A 290 -13.50 35.01 -34.15
N PRO A 291 -14.29 33.95 -33.91
CA PRO A 291 -13.78 32.59 -33.64
C PRO A 291 -13.32 31.87 -34.93
N PHE A 292 -12.35 32.43 -35.64
CA PHE A 292 -11.76 31.79 -36.82
C PHE A 292 -10.47 31.01 -36.50
N ASN A 293 -10.32 30.54 -35.25
CA ASN A 293 -9.08 29.93 -34.78
C ASN A 293 -8.96 28.45 -35.19
N GLY A 294 -8.31 28.18 -36.32
CA GLY A 294 -8.00 26.80 -36.75
C GLY A 294 -7.12 26.03 -35.74
N THR A 295 -6.29 26.72 -34.95
CA THR A 295 -5.45 26.12 -33.90
C THR A 295 -6.28 25.53 -32.76
N SER A 296 -7.30 26.24 -32.27
CA SER A 296 -8.21 25.70 -31.23
C SER A 296 -9.02 24.52 -31.71
N GLN A 297 -9.40 24.48 -33.01
CA GLN A 297 -10.09 23.33 -33.59
C GLN A 297 -9.18 22.10 -33.66
N LEU A 298 -7.91 22.26 -33.99
CA LEU A 298 -6.93 21.16 -33.98
C LEU A 298 -6.75 20.62 -32.58
N LYS A 299 -6.52 21.49 -31.59
CA LYS A 299 -6.36 21.10 -30.19
C LYS A 299 -7.62 20.40 -29.65
N MET A 300 -8.81 20.89 -29.98
CA MET A 300 -10.06 20.20 -29.58
C MET A 300 -10.18 18.81 -30.19
N LYS A 301 -9.70 18.59 -31.44
CA LYS A 301 -9.66 17.25 -32.05
C LYS A 301 -8.64 16.33 -31.37
N GLU A 302 -7.46 16.85 -31.02
CA GLU A 302 -6.46 16.10 -30.23
C GLU A 302 -7.04 15.68 -28.90
N LEU A 303 -7.65 16.59 -28.15
CA LEU A 303 -8.27 16.29 -26.86
C LEU A 303 -9.43 15.30 -26.98
N LEU A 304 -10.18 15.27 -28.10
CA LEU A 304 -11.20 14.25 -28.34
C LEU A 304 -10.60 12.85 -28.55
N ILE A 305 -9.45 12.77 -29.22
CA ILE A 305 -8.73 11.50 -29.38
C ILE A 305 -8.18 11.05 -28.03
N GLU A 306 -7.50 11.94 -27.30
CA GLU A 306 -6.97 11.64 -25.98
C GLU A 306 -8.07 11.20 -25.00
N LYS A 307 -9.25 11.81 -25.08
CA LYS A 307 -10.44 11.41 -24.28
C LYS A 307 -10.86 9.99 -24.59
N ASP A 308 -10.98 9.64 -25.87
CA ASP A 308 -11.35 8.27 -26.27
C ASP A 308 -10.30 7.27 -25.80
N GLU A 309 -9.01 7.57 -26.00
CA GLU A 309 -7.90 6.74 -25.53
C GLU A 309 -7.91 6.58 -24.00
N ALA A 310 -8.11 7.67 -23.23
CA ALA A 310 -8.18 7.60 -21.78
C ALA A 310 -9.38 6.75 -21.30
N TYR A 311 -10.53 6.90 -21.95
CA TYR A 311 -11.72 6.11 -21.66
C TYR A 311 -11.52 4.63 -21.98
N GLN A 312 -10.96 4.30 -23.14
CA GLN A 312 -10.64 2.91 -23.52
C GLN A 312 -9.62 2.30 -22.55
N ASN A 313 -8.58 3.03 -22.20
CA ASN A 313 -7.57 2.60 -21.22
C ASN A 313 -8.17 2.37 -19.83
N MET A 314 -9.15 3.18 -19.42
CA MET A 314 -9.88 2.97 -18.16
C MET A 314 -10.71 1.68 -18.22
N LEU A 315 -11.47 1.46 -19.30
CA LEU A 315 -12.28 0.25 -19.47
C LEU A 315 -11.43 -1.02 -19.53
N LEU A 316 -10.32 -1.00 -20.28
CA LEU A 316 -9.40 -2.13 -20.35
C LEU A 316 -8.83 -2.46 -18.98
N TYR A 317 -8.42 -1.44 -18.21
CA TYR A 317 -7.92 -1.64 -16.86
C TYR A 317 -9.01 -2.19 -15.93
N GLN A 318 -10.23 -1.66 -16.02
CA GLN A 318 -11.36 -2.14 -15.23
C GLN A 318 -11.66 -3.62 -15.51
N ASN A 319 -11.64 -4.03 -16.77
CA ASN A 319 -11.85 -5.41 -17.16
C ASN A 319 -10.71 -6.33 -16.66
N ASP A 320 -9.44 -5.91 -16.83
CA ASP A 320 -8.28 -6.65 -16.30
C ASP A 320 -8.36 -6.81 -14.78
N LEU A 321 -8.67 -5.73 -14.07
CA LEU A 321 -8.80 -5.76 -12.62
C LEU A 321 -9.94 -6.69 -12.16
N THR A 322 -11.08 -6.67 -12.85
CA THR A 322 -12.21 -7.56 -12.58
C THR A 322 -11.82 -9.03 -12.80
N GLU A 323 -11.12 -9.32 -13.90
CA GLU A 323 -10.63 -10.68 -14.20
C GLU A 323 -9.65 -11.16 -13.13
N ARG A 324 -8.68 -10.31 -12.77
CA ARG A 324 -7.69 -10.64 -11.72
C ARG A 324 -8.34 -10.88 -10.36
N THR A 325 -9.29 -10.03 -9.98
CA THR A 325 -10.03 -10.17 -8.71
C THR A 325 -10.84 -11.46 -8.70
N THR A 326 -11.53 -11.79 -9.79
CA THR A 326 -12.28 -13.05 -9.91
C THR A 326 -11.36 -14.25 -9.83
N ARG A 327 -10.19 -14.21 -10.50
CA ARG A 327 -9.19 -15.28 -10.46
C ARG A 327 -8.61 -15.48 -9.06
N ALA A 328 -8.26 -14.39 -8.38
CA ALA A 328 -7.75 -14.43 -7.00
C ALA A 328 -8.80 -15.03 -6.04
N ARG A 329 -10.06 -14.62 -6.15
CA ARG A 329 -11.16 -15.18 -5.36
C ARG A 329 -11.31 -16.68 -5.56
N LEU A 330 -11.37 -17.15 -6.82
CA LEU A 330 -11.50 -18.58 -7.13
C LEU A 330 -10.31 -19.40 -6.61
N LYS A 331 -9.10 -18.83 -6.68
CA LYS A 331 -7.89 -19.45 -6.13
C LYS A 331 -7.96 -19.54 -4.61
N LEU A 332 -8.38 -18.47 -3.93
CA LEU A 332 -8.57 -18.47 -2.48
C LEU A 332 -9.61 -19.49 -2.04
N GLU A 333 -10.76 -19.59 -2.71
CA GLU A 333 -11.76 -20.61 -2.45
C GLU A 333 -11.24 -22.04 -2.66
N ALA A 334 -10.37 -22.25 -3.65
CA ALA A 334 -9.74 -23.54 -3.88
C ALA A 334 -8.73 -23.90 -2.78
N LEU A 335 -7.96 -22.93 -2.29
CA LEU A 335 -7.04 -23.10 -1.17
C LEU A 335 -7.79 -23.40 0.14
N LEU A 336 -8.90 -22.70 0.41
CA LEU A 336 -9.76 -22.98 1.57
C LEU A 336 -10.31 -24.40 1.55
N ARG A 337 -10.78 -24.90 0.40
CA ARG A 337 -11.21 -26.30 0.26
C ARG A 337 -10.06 -27.29 0.52
N LYS A 338 -8.84 -26.99 0.04
CA LYS A 338 -7.66 -27.82 0.34
C LYS A 338 -7.33 -27.82 1.83
N HIS A 339 -7.39 -26.66 2.47
CA HIS A 339 -7.13 -26.51 3.90
C HIS A 339 -8.10 -27.35 4.73
N HIS A 340 -9.41 -27.26 4.45
CA HIS A 340 -10.42 -28.09 5.13
C HIS A 340 -10.13 -29.61 5.00
N LEU A 341 -9.72 -30.05 3.81
CA LEU A 341 -9.36 -31.46 3.62
C LEU A 341 -8.12 -31.84 4.42
N ALA A 342 -7.08 -30.98 4.41
CA ALA A 342 -5.84 -31.23 5.16
C ALA A 342 -6.08 -31.21 6.69
N ALA A 343 -6.90 -30.27 7.18
CA ALA A 343 -7.27 -30.20 8.59
C ALA A 343 -8.03 -31.45 9.04
N LYS A 344 -9.01 -31.91 8.25
CA LYS A 344 -9.74 -33.15 8.50
C LYS A 344 -8.80 -34.37 8.52
N GLN A 345 -7.87 -34.47 7.58
CA GLN A 345 -6.86 -35.54 7.55
C GLN A 345 -5.97 -35.53 8.78
N LEU A 346 -5.59 -34.36 9.28
CA LEU A 346 -4.80 -34.20 10.50
C LEU A 346 -5.60 -34.69 11.73
N GLU A 347 -6.86 -34.29 11.85
CA GLU A 347 -7.76 -34.69 12.93
C GLU A 347 -8.01 -36.22 12.93
N GLU A 348 -8.32 -36.80 11.76
CA GLU A 348 -8.50 -38.26 11.62
C GLU A 348 -7.22 -39.02 11.98
N HIS A 349 -6.06 -38.48 11.65
CA HIS A 349 -4.78 -39.09 12.02
C HIS A 349 -4.56 -39.05 13.53
N GLN A 350 -4.80 -37.89 14.18
CA GLN A 350 -4.72 -37.77 15.63
C GLN A 350 -5.62 -38.76 16.34
N ASN A 351 -6.88 -38.92 15.88
CA ASN A 351 -7.84 -39.85 16.44
C ASN A 351 -7.44 -41.33 16.26
N ARG A 352 -6.75 -41.68 15.17
CA ARG A 352 -6.26 -43.06 14.94
C ARG A 352 -5.04 -43.41 15.79
N PHE A 353 -4.18 -42.42 16.10
CA PHE A 353 -2.96 -42.63 16.86
C PHE A 353 -3.06 -42.23 18.34
N ASN A 354 -4.20 -41.73 18.79
CA ASN A 354 -4.60 -41.71 20.21
C ASN A 354 -4.91 -43.14 20.68
N LEU A 355 -4.02 -44.06 20.31
CA LEU A 355 -4.08 -45.46 20.76
C LEU A 355 -3.87 -45.45 22.28
N ASP A 356 -4.80 -46.07 23.02
CA ASP A 356 -4.65 -46.36 24.43
C ASP A 356 -3.24 -46.93 24.67
N GLU A 357 -2.47 -46.32 25.56
CA GLU A 357 -1.14 -46.76 25.94
C GLU A 357 -1.10 -48.23 26.41
N GLY A 358 -2.28 -48.84 26.62
CA GLY A 358 -2.43 -50.21 27.03
C GLY A 358 -2.39 -51.28 25.94
N LEU A 359 -2.35 -50.92 24.66
CA LEU A 359 -2.48 -51.88 23.54
C LEU A 359 -1.16 -52.23 22.84
N LEU A 360 0.00 -51.73 23.29
CA LEU A 360 1.27 -51.97 22.62
C LEU A 360 2.26 -52.83 23.45
N PRO A 361 2.11 -54.15 23.50
CA PRO A 361 3.22 -55.02 23.90
C PRO A 361 4.09 -55.29 22.67
N MET A 362 4.76 -54.28 22.12
CA MET A 362 5.67 -54.44 20.97
C MET A 362 7.03 -53.89 21.28
N GLU A 363 8.11 -54.67 20.95
CA GLU A 363 9.50 -54.27 21.03
C GLU A 363 9.77 -52.93 20.25
N ASP A 364 8.88 -52.58 19.29
CA ASP A 364 9.01 -51.40 18.42
C ASP A 364 8.07 -50.24 18.78
N ALA A 365 7.37 -50.33 19.91
CA ALA A 365 6.38 -49.31 20.29
C ALA A 365 6.96 -47.87 20.30
N ALA A 366 8.18 -47.70 20.76
CA ALA A 366 8.84 -46.37 20.81
C ALA A 366 9.09 -45.78 19.40
N LEU A 367 9.59 -46.60 18.47
CA LEU A 367 9.80 -46.14 17.08
C LEU A 367 8.51 -45.88 16.35
N LEU A 368 7.48 -46.67 16.58
CA LEU A 368 6.13 -46.46 16.01
C LEU A 368 5.55 -45.14 16.51
N LEU A 369 5.61 -44.82 17.81
CA LEU A 369 5.14 -43.57 18.38
C LEU A 369 5.90 -42.37 17.84
N LEU A 370 7.25 -42.46 17.75
CA LEU A 370 8.06 -41.38 17.18
C LEU A 370 7.72 -41.15 15.69
N SER A 371 7.54 -42.23 14.91
CA SER A 371 7.15 -42.13 13.50
C SER A 371 5.73 -41.57 13.31
N ALA A 372 4.80 -41.91 14.20
CA ALA A 372 3.45 -41.33 14.20
C ALA A 372 3.49 -39.84 14.52
N ARG A 373 4.33 -39.42 15.50
CA ARG A 373 4.51 -38.00 15.83
C ARG A 373 5.20 -37.25 14.70
N GLU A 374 6.21 -37.84 14.05
CA GLU A 374 6.85 -37.29 12.85
C GLU A 374 5.82 -36.98 11.75
N LEU A 375 4.97 -37.96 11.43
CA LEU A 375 3.94 -37.78 10.42
C LEU A 375 2.93 -36.68 10.81
N GLN A 376 2.61 -36.58 12.09
CA GLN A 376 1.73 -35.52 12.62
C GLN A 376 2.37 -34.15 12.42
N LEU A 377 3.64 -33.94 12.81
CA LEU A 377 4.36 -32.69 12.66
C LEU A 377 4.53 -32.28 11.18
N LYS A 378 4.85 -33.25 10.31
CA LYS A 378 4.93 -33.02 8.86
C LYS A 378 3.57 -32.59 8.27
N ARG A 379 2.46 -33.15 8.74
CA ARG A 379 1.10 -32.71 8.36
C ARG A 379 0.78 -31.31 8.89
N GLN A 380 1.21 -30.98 10.10
CA GLN A 380 1.06 -29.63 10.66
C GLN A 380 1.85 -28.61 9.82
N LEU A 381 3.09 -28.91 9.41
CA LEU A 381 3.87 -28.07 8.50
C LEU A 381 3.16 -27.86 7.15
N ASN A 382 2.59 -28.92 6.59
CA ASN A 382 1.83 -28.82 5.35
C ASN A 382 0.56 -27.97 5.52
N LEU A 383 -0.17 -28.14 6.63
CA LEU A 383 -1.35 -27.31 6.94
C LEU A 383 -0.95 -25.84 7.10
N LEU A 384 0.12 -25.55 7.84
CA LEU A 384 0.66 -24.21 8.02
C LEU A 384 1.09 -23.57 6.70
N SER A 385 1.69 -24.34 5.79
CA SER A 385 2.02 -23.85 4.44
C SER A 385 0.76 -23.45 3.66
N LEU A 386 -0.32 -24.24 3.75
CA LEU A 386 -1.60 -23.89 3.13
C LEU A 386 -2.24 -22.63 3.76
N GLU A 387 -2.11 -22.46 5.07
CA GLU A 387 -2.58 -21.25 5.77
C GLU A 387 -1.80 -20.02 5.30
N ASN A 388 -0.48 -20.13 5.11
CA ASN A 388 0.32 -19.05 4.53
C ASN A 388 -0.13 -18.72 3.10
N ASP A 389 -0.32 -19.73 2.24
CA ASP A 389 -0.82 -19.53 0.87
C ASP A 389 -2.20 -18.84 0.84
N ILE A 390 -3.09 -19.20 1.78
CA ILE A 390 -4.40 -18.57 1.95
C ILE A 390 -4.24 -17.10 2.36
N MET A 391 -3.35 -16.81 3.30
CA MET A 391 -3.10 -15.45 3.77
C MET A 391 -2.53 -14.57 2.66
N ASP A 392 -1.56 -15.08 1.89
CA ASP A 392 -0.96 -14.34 0.78
C ASP A 392 -2.00 -14.02 -0.30
N GLU A 393 -2.86 -14.98 -0.65
CA GLU A 393 -3.94 -14.77 -1.61
C GLU A 393 -5.04 -13.84 -1.09
N TYR A 394 -5.33 -13.90 0.22
CA TYR A 394 -6.26 -12.99 0.88
C TYR A 394 -5.75 -11.54 0.87
N ILE A 395 -4.48 -11.32 1.21
CA ILE A 395 -3.83 -10.00 1.12
C ILE A 395 -3.85 -9.50 -0.32
N GLY A 396 -3.52 -10.35 -1.29
CA GLY A 396 -3.61 -10.03 -2.72
C GLY A 396 -5.01 -9.63 -3.17
N LEU A 397 -6.05 -10.29 -2.65
CA LEU A 397 -7.45 -9.93 -2.93
C LEU A 397 -7.82 -8.56 -2.33
N LEU A 398 -7.37 -8.25 -1.10
CA LEU A 398 -7.55 -6.94 -0.47
C LEU A 398 -6.88 -5.82 -1.28
N ASP A 399 -5.69 -6.10 -1.84
CA ASP A 399 -4.98 -5.18 -2.72
C ASP A 399 -5.77 -4.93 -4.02
N LEU A 400 -6.17 -5.99 -4.72
CA LEU A 400 -6.92 -5.92 -5.97
C LEU A 400 -8.28 -5.20 -5.82
N THR A 401 -8.92 -5.30 -4.66
CA THR A 401 -10.17 -4.59 -4.37
C THR A 401 -9.94 -3.14 -3.89
N GLY A 402 -8.70 -2.77 -3.56
CA GLY A 402 -8.35 -1.46 -3.01
C GLY A 402 -8.77 -1.25 -1.56
N LEU A 403 -9.17 -2.33 -0.87
CA LEU A 403 -9.61 -2.26 0.52
C LEU A 403 -8.49 -1.88 1.49
N LEU A 404 -7.22 -2.19 1.15
CA LEU A 404 -6.07 -1.80 1.97
C LEU A 404 -5.99 -0.28 2.19
N SER A 405 -6.30 0.51 1.15
CA SER A 405 -6.25 1.98 1.20
C SER A 405 -7.62 2.65 1.44
N ALA A 406 -8.67 1.85 1.70
CA ALA A 406 -10.00 2.37 1.99
C ALA A 406 -10.06 3.08 3.35
N MET A 407 -10.94 4.09 3.46
CA MET A 407 -11.16 4.82 4.71
C MET A 407 -12.56 4.50 5.26
N PRO A 408 -12.69 4.25 6.58
CA PRO A 408 -11.62 4.22 7.60
C PRO A 408 -10.67 3.04 7.40
N SER A 409 -9.39 3.23 7.78
CA SER A 409 -8.39 2.15 7.66
C SER A 409 -8.67 1.03 8.65
N VAL A 410 -8.77 -0.18 8.14
CA VAL A 410 -9.06 -1.39 8.92
C VAL A 410 -7.86 -2.32 8.88
N ASN A 411 -7.49 -2.88 10.03
CA ASN A 411 -6.49 -3.92 10.11
C ASN A 411 -7.13 -5.29 9.80
N TYR A 412 -7.00 -5.72 8.55
CA TYR A 412 -7.53 -7.00 8.07
C TYR A 412 -6.75 -8.23 8.55
N LEU A 413 -5.57 -8.03 9.20
CA LEU A 413 -4.84 -9.11 9.87
C LEU A 413 -5.30 -9.31 11.32
N SER A 414 -6.06 -8.37 11.89
CA SER A 414 -6.58 -8.51 13.24
C SER A 414 -7.89 -9.28 13.25
N SER A 415 -8.03 -10.23 14.18
CA SER A 415 -9.27 -10.98 14.41
C SER A 415 -10.47 -10.09 14.76
N GLY A 416 -10.21 -8.88 15.29
CA GLY A 416 -11.21 -7.88 15.66
C GLY A 416 -11.49 -6.83 14.59
N LEU A 417 -10.84 -6.85 13.43
CA LEU A 417 -10.94 -5.82 12.39
C LEU A 417 -10.76 -4.40 12.94
N GLU A 418 -9.71 -4.20 13.71
CA GLU A 418 -9.42 -2.93 14.36
C GLU A 418 -9.23 -1.80 13.36
N THR A 419 -9.79 -0.63 13.66
CA THR A 419 -9.51 0.59 12.91
C THR A 419 -8.28 1.31 13.48
N TYR A 420 -7.42 1.90 12.62
CA TYR A 420 -6.18 2.56 13.02
C TYR A 420 -5.93 3.89 12.30
#